data_fd69d8a5e6a7a2bdf144af450d97a922
#
_entry.id   fd69d8a5e6a7a2bdf144af450d97a922
#
_cell.length_a   1.000
_cell.length_b   1.000
_cell.length_c   1.000
_cell.angle_alpha   90.00
_cell.angle_beta   90.00
_cell.angle_gamma   90.00
#
_symmetry.space_group_name_H-M   'P 1'
#
loop_
_entity.id
_entity.type
_entity.pdbx_description
1 polymer ?
#
loop_
_entity_poly.entity_id
_entity_poly.type
_entity_poly.pdbx_seq_one_letter_code
_entity_poly.pdbx_strand_id
1 'polypeptide(L)'
;MSDKSKKILIISIIVIAIIAVIAVICCNSNVEKIKNNTEENVIIPEEEISDEQLRETTVTLYFVNSNNEIAEEVRKIDSKVLLNNPYQEVMSLLLNGPKTENLKSVLPEGVKVNKITKNGECLFIDFSKEFIENQVDNIETQGLAISQIVDTMTQFTEINSVKILIDGKENQCFKNSTIKFERLFTKED
;
A
#
# COMPACT_ATOMS: atom_id res chain seq x y z
N MET A 1 37.62 -10.94 55.47
CA MET A 1 36.84 -10.62 54.29
C MET A 1 37.76 -10.04 53.24
N SER A 2 37.89 -10.69 52.10
CA SER A 2 38.84 -10.29 51.03
C SER A 2 38.49 -8.88 50.50
N ASP A 3 39.52 -8.15 50.07
CA ASP A 3 39.35 -6.80 49.49
C ASP A 3 38.36 -6.77 48.27
N LYS A 4 38.32 -7.88 47.55
CA LYS A 4 37.32 -8.09 46.46
C LYS A 4 35.89 -8.13 46.99
N SER A 5 35.64 -8.79 48.12
CA SER A 5 34.30 -8.88 48.73
C SER A 5 33.80 -7.52 49.24
N LYS A 6 34.71 -6.67 49.77
CA LYS A 6 34.38 -5.30 50.18
C LYS A 6 33.98 -4.43 48.98
N LYS A 7 34.72 -4.52 47.86
CA LYS A 7 34.39 -3.77 46.62
C LYS A 7 33.05 -4.17 46.04
N ILE A 8 32.74 -5.48 46.03
CA ILE A 8 31.45 -5.97 45.54
C ILE A 8 30.30 -5.48 46.41
N LEU A 9 30.48 -5.48 47.73
CA LEU A 9 29.49 -4.99 48.70
C LEU A 9 29.21 -3.49 48.49
N ILE A 10 30.24 -2.68 48.27
CA ILE A 10 30.10 -1.23 48.04
C ILE A 10 29.37 -0.97 46.71
N ILE A 11 29.70 -1.70 45.66
CA ILE A 11 29.03 -1.56 44.36
C ILE A 11 27.55 -1.94 44.47
N SER A 12 27.19 -3.00 45.21
CA SER A 12 25.80 -3.41 45.37
C SER A 12 24.97 -2.36 46.15
N ILE A 13 25.55 -1.71 47.14
CA ILE A 13 24.89 -0.64 47.90
C ILE A 13 24.66 0.59 47.03
N ILE A 14 25.61 0.95 46.18
CA ILE A 14 25.46 2.08 45.23
C ILE A 14 24.36 1.80 44.20
N VAL A 15 24.28 0.60 43.65
CA VAL A 15 23.22 0.21 42.71
C VAL A 15 21.83 0.27 43.36
N ILE A 16 21.70 -0.21 44.57
CA ILE A 16 20.42 -0.15 45.34
C ILE A 16 20.02 1.30 45.62
N ALA A 17 20.98 2.17 45.94
CA ALA A 17 20.71 3.59 46.17
C ALA A 17 20.25 4.32 44.88
N ILE A 18 20.83 3.98 43.73
CA ILE A 18 20.42 4.53 42.45
C ILE A 18 19.00 4.10 42.06
N ILE A 19 18.66 2.84 42.28
CA ILE A 19 17.30 2.32 42.02
C ILE A 19 16.26 3.01 42.91
N ALA A 20 16.60 3.25 44.19
CA ALA A 20 15.73 3.97 45.11
C ALA A 20 15.49 5.43 44.69
N VAL A 21 16.54 6.11 44.21
CA VAL A 21 16.41 7.50 43.67
C VAL A 21 15.53 7.56 42.44
N ILE A 22 15.68 6.60 41.52
CA ILE A 22 14.84 6.51 40.32
C ILE A 22 13.38 6.24 40.69
N ALA A 23 13.12 5.38 41.64
CA ALA A 23 11.77 5.10 42.13
C ALA A 23 11.11 6.35 42.76
N VAL A 24 11.86 7.15 43.51
CA VAL A 24 11.34 8.40 44.10
C VAL A 24 11.05 9.44 43.01
N ILE A 25 11.88 9.54 42.00
CA ILE A 25 11.65 10.46 40.84
C ILE A 25 10.41 10.03 40.04
N CYS A 26 10.22 8.74 39.78
CA CYS A 26 9.02 8.23 39.12
C CYS A 26 7.74 8.38 39.95
N CYS A 27 7.81 8.31 41.29
CA CYS A 27 6.65 8.54 42.14
C CYS A 27 6.32 10.03 42.31
N ASN A 28 7.30 10.93 42.19
CA ASN A 28 7.08 12.36 42.42
C ASN A 28 6.57 13.10 41.17
N SER A 29 6.62 12.45 40.00
CA SER A 29 6.07 13.03 38.75
C SER A 29 4.55 12.88 38.60
N ASN A 30 3.86 12.29 39.60
CA ASN A 30 2.41 12.10 39.56
C ASN A 30 1.61 12.94 40.57
N VAL A 31 2.20 13.91 41.25
CA VAL A 31 1.47 14.77 42.21
C VAL A 31 1.92 16.24 42.06
N GLU A 32 1.57 16.85 40.95
CA GLU A 32 1.24 18.27 40.92
C GLU A 32 -0.03 18.46 40.07
N LYS A 33 -1.14 18.20 40.73
CA LYS A 33 -2.44 18.69 40.33
C LYS A 33 -2.64 20.11 40.90
N ILE A 34 -2.65 21.08 40.00
CA ILE A 34 -3.66 22.15 39.89
C ILE A 34 -3.87 23.05 41.10
N LYS A 35 -3.52 24.31 40.94
CA LYS A 35 -4.46 25.41 41.22
C LYS A 35 -4.15 26.66 40.41
N ASN A 36 -5.14 26.98 39.58
CA ASN A 36 -5.56 28.32 39.16
C ASN A 36 -4.57 29.23 38.43
N ASN A 37 -4.81 29.42 37.11
CA ASN A 37 -5.25 30.75 36.69
C ASN A 37 -6.05 30.63 35.38
N THR A 38 -7.18 31.24 35.45
CA THR A 38 -8.08 31.71 34.38
C THR A 38 -7.24 32.44 33.32
N GLU A 39 -7.40 32.03 32.04
CA GLU A 39 -7.72 32.88 30.91
C GLU A 39 -7.25 32.30 29.61
N GLU A 40 -8.15 32.45 28.65
CA GLU A 40 -8.08 32.14 27.21
C GLU A 40 -8.18 30.68 26.83
N ASN A 41 -9.43 30.24 26.72
CA ASN A 41 -9.89 29.17 25.83
C ASN A 41 -9.49 29.50 24.38
N VAL A 42 -8.29 29.11 23.98
CA VAL A 42 -8.07 28.72 22.59
C VAL A 42 -8.68 27.32 22.46
N ILE A 43 -9.96 27.28 22.14
CA ILE A 43 -10.61 26.09 21.61
C ILE A 43 -9.93 25.88 20.26
N ILE A 44 -8.89 25.05 20.24
CA ILE A 44 -8.52 24.37 19.01
C ILE A 44 -9.72 23.45 18.76
N PRO A 45 -10.47 23.62 17.67
CA PRO A 45 -11.50 22.64 17.35
C PRO A 45 -10.76 21.31 17.18
N GLU A 46 -10.96 20.38 18.09
CA GLU A 46 -10.74 18.98 17.84
C GLU A 46 -11.68 18.68 16.67
N GLU A 47 -11.16 18.62 15.45
CA GLU A 47 -11.94 18.14 14.32
C GLU A 47 -12.40 16.74 14.71
N GLU A 48 -13.65 16.62 15.11
CA GLU A 48 -14.30 15.33 15.26
C GLU A 48 -14.26 14.66 13.89
N ILE A 49 -13.28 13.75 13.71
CA ILE A 49 -13.20 12.90 12.53
C ILE A 49 -14.52 12.12 12.51
N SER A 50 -15.39 12.44 11.57
CA SER A 50 -16.68 11.77 11.45
C SER A 50 -16.47 10.26 11.20
N ASP A 51 -17.37 9.43 11.69
CA ASP A 51 -17.38 7.98 11.42
C ASP A 51 -17.31 7.66 9.91
N GLU A 52 -17.71 8.58 9.06
CA GLU A 52 -17.65 8.49 7.61
C GLU A 52 -16.23 8.72 7.10
N GLN A 53 -15.46 9.64 7.68
CA GLN A 53 -14.04 9.86 7.35
C GLN A 53 -13.14 8.68 7.80
N LEU A 54 -13.49 7.99 8.89
CA LEU A 54 -12.82 6.78 9.35
C LEU A 54 -13.03 5.57 8.42
N ARG A 55 -13.99 5.65 7.50
CA ARG A 55 -14.31 4.60 6.52
C ARG A 55 -13.69 4.86 5.15
N GLU A 56 -13.20 6.06 4.88
CA GLU A 56 -12.55 6.37 3.63
C GLU A 56 -11.08 5.97 3.66
N THR A 57 -10.64 5.38 2.56
CA THR A 57 -9.22 5.15 2.25
C THR A 57 -8.95 5.59 0.83
N THR A 58 -7.69 5.72 0.48
CA THR A 58 -7.28 6.09 -0.87
C THR A 58 -6.61 4.93 -1.57
N VAL A 59 -6.87 4.79 -2.86
CA VAL A 59 -6.13 3.91 -3.78
C VAL A 59 -5.60 4.75 -4.93
N THR A 60 -4.41 4.41 -5.41
CA THR A 60 -3.81 5.03 -6.59
C THR A 60 -4.00 4.11 -7.78
N LEU A 61 -4.61 4.61 -8.83
CA LEU A 61 -4.76 3.92 -10.10
C LEU A 61 -3.86 4.59 -11.12
N TYR A 62 -3.24 3.82 -11.98
CA TYR A 62 -2.33 4.33 -12.98
C TYR A 62 -2.97 4.21 -14.36
N PHE A 63 -3.00 5.31 -15.08
CA PHE A 63 -3.57 5.44 -16.42
C PHE A 63 -2.57 6.11 -17.35
N VAL A 64 -2.95 6.34 -18.58
CA VAL A 64 -2.09 6.98 -19.59
C VAL A 64 -2.60 8.39 -19.86
N ASN A 65 -1.70 9.37 -19.80
CA ASN A 65 -2.00 10.77 -20.12
C ASN A 65 -1.95 11.04 -21.64
N SER A 66 -2.21 12.28 -22.04
CA SER A 66 -2.18 12.72 -23.43
C SER A 66 -0.81 12.63 -24.11
N ASN A 67 0.28 12.55 -23.32
CA ASN A 67 1.65 12.39 -23.82
C ASN A 67 2.07 10.92 -23.96
N ASN A 68 1.16 9.96 -23.74
CA ASN A 68 1.42 8.53 -23.65
C ASN A 68 2.38 8.15 -22.50
N GLU A 69 2.27 8.83 -21.36
CA GLU A 69 3.02 8.53 -20.15
C GLU A 69 2.08 8.01 -19.07
N ILE A 70 2.58 7.14 -18.20
CA ILE A 70 1.84 6.68 -17.02
C ILE A 70 1.63 7.85 -16.05
N ALA A 71 0.41 8.01 -15.58
CA ALA A 71 0.00 9.06 -14.67
C ALA A 71 -0.97 8.52 -13.60
N GLU A 72 -0.89 9.10 -12.42
CA GLU A 72 -1.64 8.68 -11.24
C GLU A 72 -3.04 9.29 -11.21
N GLU A 73 -4.00 8.51 -10.76
CA GLU A 73 -5.32 8.96 -10.35
C GLU A 73 -5.63 8.42 -8.94
N VAL A 74 -5.68 9.33 -7.97
CA VAL A 74 -6.01 8.97 -6.59
C VAL A 74 -7.53 8.94 -6.42
N ARG A 75 -8.06 7.82 -5.91
CA ARG A 75 -9.49 7.65 -5.60
C ARG A 75 -9.72 7.41 -4.13
N LYS A 76 -10.69 8.12 -3.57
CA LYS A 76 -11.27 7.80 -2.27
C LYS A 76 -12.31 6.70 -2.44
N ILE A 77 -12.22 5.69 -1.61
CA ILE A 77 -13.12 4.54 -1.59
C ILE A 77 -13.48 4.18 -0.15
N ASP A 78 -14.58 3.48 0.07
CA ASP A 78 -14.89 2.92 1.38
C ASP A 78 -13.87 1.80 1.70
N SER A 79 -13.16 1.92 2.83
CA SER A 79 -12.16 0.95 3.27
C SER A 79 -12.72 -0.48 3.40
N LYS A 80 -14.04 -0.62 3.60
CA LYS A 80 -14.69 -1.93 3.69
C LYS A 80 -14.61 -2.75 2.40
N VAL A 81 -14.57 -2.09 1.22
CA VAL A 81 -14.46 -2.81 -0.06
C VAL A 81 -13.12 -3.53 -0.19
N LEU A 82 -12.08 -3.07 0.53
CA LEU A 82 -10.76 -3.71 0.53
C LEU A 82 -10.60 -4.86 1.53
N LEU A 83 -11.57 -5.08 2.44
CA LEU A 83 -11.41 -6.03 3.53
C LEU A 83 -11.33 -7.49 3.08
N ASN A 84 -12.06 -7.87 2.02
CA ASN A 84 -12.14 -9.26 1.60
C ASN A 84 -11.20 -9.58 0.43
N ASN A 85 -11.23 -8.78 -0.62
CA ASN A 85 -10.47 -9.01 -1.85
C ASN A 85 -9.86 -7.71 -2.38
N PRO A 86 -8.87 -7.10 -1.69
CA PRO A 86 -8.37 -5.78 -2.04
C PRO A 86 -7.81 -5.72 -3.47
N TYR A 87 -7.11 -6.76 -3.91
CA TYR A 87 -6.54 -6.82 -5.26
C TYR A 87 -7.61 -6.87 -6.35
N GLN A 88 -8.69 -7.63 -6.12
CA GLN A 88 -9.80 -7.75 -7.07
C GLN A 88 -10.56 -6.42 -7.18
N GLU A 89 -10.79 -5.75 -6.05
CA GLU A 89 -11.47 -4.46 -6.02
C GLU A 89 -10.66 -3.38 -6.74
N VAL A 90 -9.37 -3.26 -6.44
CA VAL A 90 -8.50 -2.27 -7.09
C VAL A 90 -8.37 -2.57 -8.59
N MET A 91 -8.23 -3.83 -8.99
CA MET A 91 -8.22 -4.21 -10.41
C MET A 91 -9.56 -3.88 -11.09
N SER A 92 -10.67 -4.09 -10.43
CA SER A 92 -12.01 -3.73 -10.94
C SER A 92 -12.12 -2.21 -11.18
N LEU A 93 -11.60 -1.41 -10.25
CA LEU A 93 -11.55 0.04 -10.40
C LEU A 93 -10.68 0.47 -11.58
N LEU A 94 -9.56 -0.21 -11.82
CA LEU A 94 -8.67 0.02 -12.94
C LEU A 94 -9.36 -0.30 -14.27
N LEU A 95 -10.03 -1.45 -14.37
CA LEU A 95 -10.77 -1.88 -15.56
C LEU A 95 -11.95 -0.96 -15.90
N ASN A 96 -12.56 -0.33 -14.91
CA ASN A 96 -13.63 0.64 -15.11
C ASN A 96 -13.16 1.97 -15.74
N GLY A 97 -11.84 2.13 -15.93
CA GLY A 97 -11.24 3.29 -16.57
C GLY A 97 -11.10 4.52 -15.67
N PRO A 98 -10.45 5.58 -16.15
CA PRO A 98 -10.22 6.80 -15.39
C PRO A 98 -11.49 7.63 -15.22
N LYS A 99 -11.52 8.43 -14.16
CA LYS A 99 -12.51 9.49 -13.90
C LYS A 99 -11.97 10.88 -14.30
N THR A 100 -10.66 11.00 -14.40
CA THR A 100 -9.96 12.23 -14.75
C THR A 100 -9.97 12.40 -16.28
N GLU A 101 -10.46 13.55 -16.76
CA GLU A 101 -10.72 13.80 -18.19
C GLU A 101 -9.50 13.62 -19.12
N ASN A 102 -8.30 13.93 -18.65
CA ASN A 102 -7.08 13.87 -19.47
C ASN A 102 -6.35 12.52 -19.38
N LEU A 103 -6.97 11.52 -18.76
CA LEU A 103 -6.43 10.17 -18.65
C LEU A 103 -7.24 9.19 -19.49
N LYS A 104 -6.57 8.16 -19.99
CA LYS A 104 -7.20 7.06 -20.74
C LYS A 104 -6.68 5.72 -20.25
N SER A 105 -7.53 4.71 -20.27
CA SER A 105 -7.08 3.31 -20.13
C SER A 105 -6.59 2.81 -21.50
N VAL A 106 -5.50 2.04 -21.46
CA VAL A 106 -4.99 1.30 -22.62
C VAL A 106 -5.19 -0.20 -22.46
N LEU A 107 -5.91 -0.60 -21.41
CA LEU A 107 -6.38 -1.99 -21.27
C LEU A 107 -7.46 -2.26 -22.33
N PRO A 108 -7.46 -3.47 -22.92
CA PRO A 108 -8.40 -3.80 -23.98
C PRO A 108 -9.84 -3.86 -23.46
N GLU A 109 -10.78 -3.50 -24.32
CA GLU A 109 -12.20 -3.57 -24.02
C GLU A 109 -12.68 -5.01 -23.83
N GLY A 110 -13.59 -5.20 -22.88
CA GLY A 110 -14.23 -6.50 -22.62
C GLY A 110 -13.36 -7.48 -21.83
N VAL A 111 -12.14 -7.10 -21.45
CA VAL A 111 -11.29 -7.93 -20.60
C VAL A 111 -11.93 -8.17 -19.24
N LYS A 112 -11.80 -9.38 -18.73
CA LYS A 112 -12.25 -9.78 -17.40
C LYS A 112 -11.10 -10.37 -16.61
N VAL A 113 -11.17 -10.22 -15.30
CA VAL A 113 -10.29 -10.92 -14.37
C VAL A 113 -10.99 -12.20 -13.91
N ASN A 114 -10.45 -13.34 -14.32
CA ASN A 114 -10.94 -14.65 -13.91
C ASN A 114 -10.57 -14.94 -12.45
N LYS A 115 -9.33 -14.60 -12.07
CA LYS A 115 -8.80 -14.86 -10.73
C LYS A 115 -7.59 -13.99 -10.43
N ILE A 116 -7.45 -13.60 -9.15
CA ILE A 116 -6.22 -13.04 -8.61
C ILE A 116 -5.76 -13.91 -7.44
N THR A 117 -4.48 -14.27 -7.41
CA THR A 117 -3.89 -15.09 -6.34
C THR A 117 -2.54 -14.52 -5.94
N LYS A 118 -2.37 -14.27 -4.64
CA LYS A 118 -1.07 -13.87 -4.08
C LYS A 118 -0.24 -15.10 -3.78
N ASN A 119 1.02 -15.09 -4.22
CA ASN A 119 2.03 -16.10 -3.88
C ASN A 119 3.34 -15.41 -3.50
N GLY A 120 3.65 -15.39 -2.22
CA GLY A 120 4.74 -14.56 -1.69
C GLY A 120 4.47 -13.08 -1.95
N GLU A 121 5.40 -12.40 -2.61
CA GLU A 121 5.32 -11.00 -3.01
C GLU A 121 4.87 -10.82 -4.47
N CYS A 122 4.50 -11.90 -5.14
CA CYS A 122 4.02 -11.90 -6.51
C CYS A 122 2.50 -12.05 -6.57
N LEU A 123 1.85 -11.24 -7.40
CA LEU A 123 0.43 -11.31 -7.67
C LEU A 123 0.20 -11.99 -9.02
N PHE A 124 -0.44 -13.14 -9.01
CA PHE A 124 -0.86 -13.86 -10.22
C PHE A 124 -2.23 -13.36 -10.64
N ILE A 125 -2.32 -12.75 -11.82
CA ILE A 125 -3.57 -12.22 -12.36
C ILE A 125 -3.93 -13.00 -13.62
N ASP A 126 -5.04 -13.71 -13.56
CA ASP A 126 -5.57 -14.46 -14.69
C ASP A 126 -6.65 -13.63 -15.39
N PHE A 127 -6.32 -13.18 -16.59
CA PHE A 127 -7.25 -12.46 -17.45
C PHE A 127 -7.93 -13.40 -18.45
N SER A 128 -9.09 -12.98 -18.91
CA SER A 128 -9.76 -13.61 -20.04
C SER A 128 -9.00 -13.37 -21.34
N LYS A 129 -9.25 -14.18 -22.35
CA LYS A 129 -8.56 -14.14 -23.65
C LYS A 129 -8.66 -12.76 -24.35
N GLU A 130 -9.67 -11.96 -24.04
CA GLU A 130 -9.88 -10.61 -24.56
C GLU A 130 -8.70 -9.70 -24.25
N PHE A 131 -7.91 -9.98 -23.20
CA PHE A 131 -6.68 -9.28 -22.88
C PHE A 131 -5.64 -9.34 -24.02
N ILE A 132 -5.63 -10.43 -24.78
CA ILE A 132 -4.77 -10.61 -25.97
C ILE A 132 -5.53 -10.27 -27.26
N GLU A 133 -6.78 -10.76 -27.37
CA GLU A 133 -7.53 -10.71 -28.61
C GLU A 133 -7.94 -9.29 -29.00
N ASN A 134 -8.29 -8.47 -28.01
CA ASN A 134 -8.78 -7.11 -28.19
C ASN A 134 -7.69 -6.03 -27.98
N GLN A 135 -6.46 -6.44 -27.65
CA GLN A 135 -5.38 -5.49 -27.47
C GLN A 135 -4.90 -4.92 -28.80
N VAL A 136 -4.64 -3.62 -28.80
CA VAL A 136 -4.11 -2.90 -29.96
C VAL A 136 -2.76 -3.47 -30.38
N ASP A 137 -2.58 -3.70 -31.68
CA ASP A 137 -1.30 -4.22 -32.25
C ASP A 137 -0.27 -3.09 -32.34
N ASN A 138 0.18 -2.62 -31.19
CA ASN A 138 1.20 -1.61 -31.00
C ASN A 138 2.01 -1.93 -29.76
N ILE A 139 3.32 -2.12 -29.90
CA ILE A 139 4.21 -2.56 -28.81
C ILE A 139 4.27 -1.55 -27.67
N GLU A 140 4.24 -0.27 -27.94
CA GLU A 140 4.24 0.79 -26.93
C GLU A 140 2.95 0.75 -26.11
N THR A 141 1.79 0.67 -26.76
CA THR A 141 0.49 0.55 -26.08
C THR A 141 0.39 -0.73 -25.25
N GLN A 142 0.94 -1.83 -25.75
CA GLN A 142 1.01 -3.11 -25.03
C GLN A 142 1.90 -3.00 -23.78
N GLY A 143 3.05 -2.33 -23.88
CA GLY A 143 3.92 -2.03 -22.75
C GLY A 143 3.20 -1.18 -21.70
N LEU A 144 2.56 -0.09 -22.13
CA LEU A 144 1.77 0.78 -21.26
C LEU A 144 0.62 0.03 -20.54
N ALA A 145 -0.01 -0.94 -21.22
CA ALA A 145 -1.04 -1.78 -20.59
C ALA A 145 -0.46 -2.63 -19.44
N ILE A 146 0.74 -3.18 -19.60
CA ILE A 146 1.44 -3.88 -18.54
C ILE A 146 1.80 -2.94 -17.39
N SER A 147 2.44 -1.80 -17.70
CA SER A 147 2.82 -0.81 -16.68
C SER A 147 1.60 -0.30 -15.90
N GLN A 148 0.48 -0.05 -16.58
CA GLN A 148 -0.78 0.36 -15.93
C GLN A 148 -1.24 -0.65 -14.88
N ILE A 149 -1.14 -1.96 -15.16
CA ILE A 149 -1.48 -3.03 -14.22
C ILE A 149 -0.45 -3.11 -13.09
N VAL A 150 0.83 -3.16 -13.44
CA VAL A 150 1.92 -3.36 -12.49
C VAL A 150 2.00 -2.21 -11.49
N ASP A 151 2.01 -0.97 -11.97
CA ASP A 151 2.08 0.22 -11.11
C ASP A 151 0.87 0.28 -10.16
N THR A 152 -0.32 -0.07 -10.66
CA THR A 152 -1.52 -0.12 -9.83
C THR A 152 -1.44 -1.21 -8.77
N MET A 153 -0.94 -2.40 -9.09
CA MET A 153 -0.91 -3.52 -8.14
C MET A 153 0.24 -3.44 -7.15
N THR A 154 1.37 -2.88 -7.54
CA THR A 154 2.53 -2.71 -6.65
C THR A 154 2.40 -1.52 -5.69
N GLN A 155 1.26 -0.83 -5.65
CA GLN A 155 0.94 0.09 -4.55
C GLN A 155 0.76 -0.66 -3.21
N PHE A 156 0.39 -1.93 -3.25
CA PHE A 156 0.35 -2.78 -2.06
C PHE A 156 1.77 -3.13 -1.65
N THR A 157 2.17 -2.71 -0.46
CA THR A 157 3.55 -2.83 0.04
C THR A 157 4.08 -4.26 0.10
N GLU A 158 3.16 -5.23 0.17
CA GLU A 158 3.46 -6.67 0.17
C GLU A 158 3.52 -7.28 -1.25
N ILE A 159 3.41 -6.46 -2.31
CA ILE A 159 3.46 -6.89 -3.72
C ILE A 159 4.58 -6.15 -4.43
N ASN A 160 5.53 -6.88 -4.99
CA ASN A 160 6.64 -6.33 -5.77
C ASN A 160 6.62 -6.74 -7.25
N SER A 161 5.80 -7.72 -7.61
CA SER A 161 5.74 -8.23 -8.98
C SER A 161 4.37 -8.78 -9.35
N VAL A 162 4.11 -8.83 -10.64
CA VAL A 162 2.88 -9.36 -11.23
C VAL A 162 3.21 -10.44 -12.25
N LYS A 163 2.50 -11.56 -12.19
CA LYS A 163 2.49 -12.63 -13.20
C LYS A 163 1.15 -12.59 -13.92
N ILE A 164 1.19 -12.50 -15.24
CA ILE A 164 -0.01 -12.49 -16.08
C ILE A 164 -0.26 -13.90 -16.62
N LEU A 165 -1.52 -14.34 -16.47
CA LEU A 165 -2.05 -15.56 -17.06
C LEU A 165 -3.23 -15.19 -17.97
N ILE A 166 -3.50 -16.05 -18.95
CA ILE A 166 -4.65 -15.92 -19.86
C ILE A 166 -5.44 -17.23 -19.86
N ASP A 167 -6.67 -17.17 -19.38
CA ASP A 167 -7.54 -18.37 -19.21
C ASP A 167 -6.80 -19.49 -18.49
N GLY A 168 -6.10 -19.14 -17.40
CA GLY A 168 -5.32 -20.05 -16.57
C GLY A 168 -4.00 -20.52 -17.18
N LYS A 169 -3.62 -20.03 -18.37
CA LYS A 169 -2.41 -20.44 -19.08
C LYS A 169 -1.30 -19.43 -18.87
N GLU A 170 -0.13 -19.93 -18.50
CA GLU A 170 1.12 -19.18 -18.53
C GLU A 170 1.70 -19.09 -19.93
N ASN A 171 2.75 -18.28 -20.08
CA ASN A 171 3.58 -18.22 -21.30
C ASN A 171 2.82 -17.81 -22.57
N GLN A 172 1.77 -17.03 -22.42
CA GLN A 172 1.10 -16.35 -23.53
C GLN A 172 1.85 -15.06 -23.90
N CYS A 173 1.45 -14.41 -24.98
CA CYS A 173 1.94 -13.09 -25.40
C CYS A 173 0.86 -12.34 -26.16
N PHE A 174 1.02 -11.04 -26.30
CA PHE A 174 0.19 -10.26 -27.22
C PHE A 174 0.45 -10.69 -28.67
N LYS A 175 -0.53 -10.45 -29.54
CA LYS A 175 -0.37 -10.69 -30.98
C LYS A 175 0.76 -9.81 -31.54
N ASN A 176 1.59 -10.39 -32.40
CA ASN A 176 2.70 -9.70 -33.08
C ASN A 176 3.66 -8.96 -32.11
N SER A 177 3.82 -9.45 -30.90
CA SER A 177 4.56 -8.78 -29.82
C SER A 177 5.78 -9.60 -29.37
N THR A 178 6.78 -8.86 -28.92
CA THR A 178 7.92 -9.43 -28.17
C THR A 178 7.66 -9.52 -26.67
N ILE A 179 6.56 -8.93 -26.18
CA ILE A 179 6.17 -8.97 -24.77
C ILE A 179 5.55 -10.32 -24.47
N LYS A 180 6.28 -11.13 -23.70
CA LYS A 180 5.87 -12.47 -23.28
C LYS A 180 5.50 -12.48 -21.80
N PHE A 181 4.45 -13.22 -21.45
CA PHE A 181 3.96 -13.33 -20.06
C PHE A 181 4.65 -14.46 -19.27
N GLU A 182 5.74 -15.03 -19.81
CA GLU A 182 6.54 -16.05 -19.12
C GLU A 182 7.32 -15.49 -17.92
N ARG A 183 7.64 -14.19 -17.94
CA ARG A 183 8.36 -13.50 -16.87
C ARG A 183 7.41 -12.89 -15.83
N LEU A 184 7.97 -12.50 -14.70
CA LEU A 184 7.32 -11.58 -13.77
C LEU A 184 7.53 -10.15 -14.27
N PHE A 185 6.55 -9.30 -14.05
CA PHE A 185 6.63 -7.87 -14.32
C PHE A 185 6.79 -7.10 -13.02
N THR A 186 7.67 -6.12 -13.02
CA THR A 186 7.99 -5.26 -11.88
C THR A 186 7.81 -3.79 -12.25
N LYS A 187 7.83 -2.91 -11.29
CA LYS A 187 7.69 -1.45 -11.52
C LYS A 187 8.85 -0.86 -12.34
N GLU A 188 9.95 -1.57 -12.48
CA GLU A 188 11.13 -1.14 -13.25
C GLU A 188 11.09 -1.57 -14.73
N ASP A 189 10.08 -2.34 -15.11
CA ASP A 189 9.84 -2.76 -16.49
C ASP A 189 9.13 -1.69 -17.30
#